data_5c92f50295d1917eda219721f190977f
#
_entry.id   5c92f50295d1917eda219721f190977f
#
_cell.length_a   1.000
_cell.length_b   1.000
_cell.length_c   1.000
_cell.angle_alpha   90.00
_cell.angle_beta   90.00
_cell.angle_gamma   90.00
#
_symmetry.space_group_name_H-M   'P 1'
#
loop_
_entity.id
_entity.type
_entity.pdbx_description
1 polymer ?
#
loop_
_entity_poly.entity_id
_entity_poly.type
_entity_poly.pdbx_seq_one_letter_code
_entity_poly.pdbx_strand_id
1 'polypeptide(L)'
;MKKIVLFVLSLVLMAGSAWGGDYVVGEGDSLDISVWGVKELNFTVKVRPDGKVTVPGLGDLQAAGFTPVGLQESLTVKLKELVKNPIVTVSVRDFTNNKVYIFGGGVASGVYDLNRRTTLLQLLCSIGGSGGGEGKTAGDVGAADYKQAYVLRGGKKIKENFYKLFINGDISDDVAIETGDAIFIPRFPDKNVYVVGAVNAPRVIPYRDGMTVLEAILEAGGFTKFASQNSTTVMRKEGGKEISLPVMAKDLIKDGDLAQNRNLRPGDYVIVKEGIF
;
A
#
# COMPACT_ATOMS: atom_id res chain seq x y z
N MET A 1 -12.51 50.00 -9.37
CA MET A 1 -13.34 49.32 -8.36
C MET A 1 -14.01 48.04 -8.87
N LYS A 2 -14.62 48.00 -10.08
CA LYS A 2 -15.24 46.77 -10.61
C LYS A 2 -14.27 45.59 -10.85
N LYS A 3 -13.00 45.81 -11.19
CA LYS A 3 -11.98 44.76 -11.41
C LYS A 3 -11.46 44.15 -10.11
N ILE A 4 -11.44 44.89 -9.01
CA ILE A 4 -11.02 44.38 -7.69
C ILE A 4 -12.12 43.50 -7.09
N VAL A 5 -13.39 43.84 -7.28
CA VAL A 5 -14.53 43.03 -6.83
C VAL A 5 -14.58 41.67 -7.55
N LEU A 6 -14.23 41.62 -8.85
CA LEU A 6 -14.17 40.36 -9.58
C LEU A 6 -13.02 39.45 -9.12
N PHE A 7 -11.89 40.05 -8.70
CA PHE A 7 -10.73 39.27 -8.20
C PHE A 7 -11.00 38.69 -6.79
N VAL A 8 -11.70 39.42 -5.93
CA VAL A 8 -12.09 38.96 -4.60
C VAL A 8 -13.18 37.87 -4.69
N LEU A 9 -14.11 37.98 -5.64
CA LEU A 9 -15.14 36.95 -5.89
C LEU A 9 -14.55 35.66 -6.46
N SER A 10 -13.48 35.74 -7.28
CA SER A 10 -12.73 34.59 -7.81
C SER A 10 -11.94 33.87 -6.71
N LEU A 11 -11.44 34.58 -5.70
CA LEU A 11 -10.67 34.01 -4.60
C LEU A 11 -11.56 33.26 -3.58
N VAL A 12 -12.81 33.65 -3.44
CA VAL A 12 -13.78 32.98 -2.54
C VAL A 12 -14.28 31.65 -3.12
N LEU A 13 -14.23 31.47 -4.46
CA LEU A 13 -14.65 30.24 -5.13
C LEU A 13 -13.57 29.12 -5.12
N MET A 14 -12.35 29.40 -4.65
CA MET A 14 -11.29 28.42 -4.45
C MET A 14 -11.14 27.91 -3.01
N ALA A 15 -12.08 28.21 -2.12
CA ALA A 15 -12.21 27.49 -0.87
C ALA A 15 -12.69 26.06 -1.19
N GLY A 16 -11.77 25.22 -1.66
CA GLY A 16 -11.97 23.80 -1.90
C GLY A 16 -12.51 23.20 -0.61
N SER A 17 -13.74 22.72 -0.65
CA SER A 17 -14.37 21.94 0.41
C SER A 17 -13.44 20.77 0.71
N ALA A 18 -12.75 20.80 1.84
CA ALA A 18 -12.14 19.63 2.43
C ALA A 18 -13.31 18.68 2.80
N TRP A 19 -13.69 17.84 1.85
CA TRP A 19 -14.73 16.83 2.05
C TRP A 19 -14.15 15.72 2.94
N GLY A 20 -14.21 15.95 4.23
CA GLY A 20 -14.17 14.86 5.16
C GLY A 20 -15.57 14.28 5.19
N GLY A 21 -15.83 13.21 4.43
CA GLY A 21 -17.12 12.52 4.50
C GLY A 21 -17.42 12.06 5.93
N ASP A 22 -18.66 12.26 6.39
CA ASP A 22 -19.12 11.72 7.68
C ASP A 22 -19.09 10.19 7.61
N TYR A 23 -18.86 9.57 8.77
CA TYR A 23 -18.92 8.12 8.88
C TYR A 23 -20.31 7.63 8.50
N VAL A 24 -20.36 6.57 7.66
CA VAL A 24 -21.60 5.90 7.26
C VAL A 24 -21.65 4.54 7.97
N VAL A 25 -22.70 4.31 8.73
CA VAL A 25 -22.95 3.06 9.46
C VAL A 25 -23.06 1.91 8.46
N GLY A 26 -22.38 0.81 8.78
CA GLY A 26 -22.38 -0.40 7.97
C GLY A 26 -22.76 -1.66 8.74
N GLU A 27 -22.88 -2.78 7.99
CA GLU A 27 -23.20 -4.08 8.56
C GLU A 27 -22.09 -4.52 9.53
N GLY A 28 -22.49 -5.00 10.71
CA GLY A 28 -21.56 -5.46 11.74
C GLY A 28 -21.16 -4.40 12.74
N ASP A 29 -21.41 -3.11 12.49
CA ASP A 29 -21.14 -2.05 13.45
C ASP A 29 -21.98 -2.23 14.72
N SER A 30 -21.40 -1.83 15.87
CA SER A 30 -22.11 -1.78 17.14
C SER A 30 -22.52 -0.34 17.42
N LEU A 31 -23.81 -0.12 17.67
CA LEU A 31 -24.38 1.18 17.97
C LEU A 31 -24.87 1.21 19.41
N ASP A 32 -24.52 2.27 20.13
CA ASP A 32 -25.16 2.64 21.38
C ASP A 32 -26.28 3.65 21.11
N ILE A 33 -27.52 3.24 21.39
CA ILE A 33 -28.70 4.07 21.22
C ILE A 33 -29.21 4.41 22.61
N SER A 34 -29.43 5.67 22.88
CA SER A 34 -29.99 6.12 24.14
C SER A 34 -31.10 7.17 23.92
N VAL A 35 -32.17 7.05 24.73
CA VAL A 35 -33.28 7.99 24.74
C VAL A 35 -33.36 8.63 26.11
N TRP A 36 -33.19 9.96 26.14
CA TRP A 36 -33.17 10.71 27.39
C TRP A 36 -34.47 10.52 28.19
N GLY A 37 -34.33 10.12 29.44
CA GLY A 37 -35.48 9.93 30.34
C GLY A 37 -36.19 8.58 30.20
N VAL A 38 -35.79 7.70 29.28
CA VAL A 38 -36.43 6.39 29.07
C VAL A 38 -35.33 5.29 29.08
N LYS A 39 -35.08 4.73 30.28
CA LYS A 39 -34.00 3.76 30.50
C LYS A 39 -34.16 2.49 29.67
N GLU A 40 -35.38 2.07 29.42
CA GLU A 40 -35.74 0.85 28.65
C GLU A 40 -35.37 0.97 27.17
N LEU A 41 -35.15 2.19 26.68
CA LEU A 41 -34.69 2.47 25.30
C LEU A 41 -33.21 2.84 25.22
N ASN A 42 -32.44 2.51 26.28
CA ASN A 42 -30.98 2.65 26.27
C ASN A 42 -30.37 1.25 26.10
N PHE A 43 -29.82 0.99 24.92
CA PHE A 43 -29.29 -0.34 24.57
C PHE A 43 -28.19 -0.26 23.53
N THR A 44 -27.34 -1.28 23.53
CA THR A 44 -26.37 -1.52 22.45
C THR A 44 -26.96 -2.49 21.44
N VAL A 45 -26.85 -2.21 20.17
CA VAL A 45 -27.33 -3.07 19.10
C VAL A 45 -26.29 -3.21 18.00
N LYS A 46 -26.19 -4.40 17.41
CA LYS A 46 -25.33 -4.65 16.27
C LYS A 46 -26.12 -4.57 14.97
N VAL A 47 -25.56 -3.87 13.97
CA VAL A 47 -26.15 -3.82 12.64
C VAL A 47 -26.04 -5.20 11.98
N ARG A 48 -27.18 -5.76 11.60
CA ARG A 48 -27.28 -7.09 10.98
C ARG A 48 -26.74 -7.08 9.55
N PRO A 49 -26.46 -8.28 8.96
CA PRO A 49 -26.04 -8.39 7.56
C PRO A 49 -27.05 -7.87 6.53
N ASP A 50 -28.34 -7.71 6.92
CA ASP A 50 -29.38 -7.08 6.10
C ASP A 50 -29.40 -5.54 6.24
N GLY A 51 -28.43 -4.97 6.94
CA GLY A 51 -28.28 -3.53 7.17
C GLY A 51 -29.22 -2.95 8.22
N LYS A 52 -29.99 -3.79 8.94
CA LYS A 52 -31.00 -3.33 9.90
C LYS A 52 -30.53 -3.50 11.35
N VAL A 53 -31.15 -2.71 12.22
CA VAL A 53 -31.10 -2.87 13.68
C VAL A 53 -32.50 -3.11 14.22
N THR A 54 -32.61 -3.91 15.28
CA THR A 54 -33.89 -4.13 15.96
C THR A 54 -33.97 -3.21 17.16
N VAL A 55 -34.96 -2.34 17.18
CA VAL A 55 -35.20 -1.35 18.23
C VAL A 55 -36.39 -1.81 19.09
N PRO A 56 -36.25 -1.86 20.44
CA PRO A 56 -37.35 -2.23 21.32
C PRO A 56 -38.58 -1.37 21.07
N GLY A 57 -39.73 -2.01 20.88
CA GLY A 57 -41.01 -1.34 20.66
C GLY A 57 -41.25 -0.85 19.23
N LEU A 58 -40.22 -0.68 18.39
CA LEU A 58 -40.35 -0.23 16.99
C LEU A 58 -40.10 -1.36 15.97
N GLY A 59 -39.45 -2.45 16.38
CA GLY A 59 -39.03 -3.50 15.45
C GLY A 59 -37.78 -3.17 14.64
N ASP A 60 -37.75 -3.68 13.40
CA ASP A 60 -36.60 -3.56 12.52
C ASP A 60 -36.53 -2.21 11.80
N LEU A 61 -35.35 -1.60 11.77
CA LEU A 61 -35.09 -0.29 11.20
C LEU A 61 -33.80 -0.31 10.39
N GLN A 62 -33.80 0.29 9.18
CA GLN A 62 -32.61 0.44 8.39
C GLN A 62 -31.60 1.35 9.09
N ALA A 63 -30.36 0.86 9.27
CA ALA A 63 -29.26 1.59 9.89
C ALA A 63 -28.06 1.75 8.93
N ALA A 64 -27.73 0.69 8.19
CA ALA A 64 -26.67 0.78 7.19
C ALA A 64 -27.01 1.79 6.09
N GLY A 65 -26.01 2.59 5.71
CA GLY A 65 -26.17 3.66 4.72
C GLY A 65 -26.51 5.03 5.34
N PHE A 66 -26.86 5.09 6.62
CA PHE A 66 -27.08 6.36 7.33
C PHE A 66 -25.81 6.83 8.05
N THR A 67 -25.64 8.14 8.18
CA THR A 67 -24.71 8.69 9.19
C THR A 67 -25.32 8.52 10.58
N PRO A 68 -24.53 8.52 11.67
CA PRO A 68 -25.07 8.46 13.02
C PRO A 68 -26.12 9.56 13.30
N VAL A 69 -25.91 10.76 12.75
CA VAL A 69 -26.86 11.88 12.86
C VAL A 69 -28.14 11.58 12.06
N GLY A 70 -28.03 11.11 10.83
CA GLY A 70 -29.20 10.75 10.02
C GLY A 70 -30.00 9.59 10.62
N LEU A 71 -29.32 8.62 11.26
CA LEU A 71 -29.99 7.54 11.97
C LEU A 71 -30.69 8.05 13.23
N GLN A 72 -30.06 8.99 13.97
CA GLN A 72 -30.65 9.66 15.13
C GLN A 72 -31.95 10.40 14.75
N GLU A 73 -31.95 11.14 13.66
CA GLU A 73 -33.14 11.84 13.15
C GLU A 73 -34.26 10.85 12.79
N SER A 74 -33.93 9.78 12.06
CA SER A 74 -34.86 8.73 11.68
C SER A 74 -35.52 8.07 12.91
N LEU A 75 -34.68 7.72 13.90
CA LEU A 75 -35.14 7.15 15.17
C LEU A 75 -36.01 8.12 15.94
N THR A 76 -35.63 9.40 16.00
CA THR A 76 -36.40 10.45 16.71
C THR A 76 -37.80 10.56 16.15
N VAL A 77 -37.94 10.54 14.82
CA VAL A 77 -39.25 10.60 14.17
C VAL A 77 -40.12 9.39 14.54
N LYS A 78 -39.57 8.18 14.45
CA LYS A 78 -40.33 6.95 14.72
C LYS A 78 -40.68 6.79 16.22
N LEU A 79 -39.77 7.17 17.10
CA LEU A 79 -39.99 7.07 18.54
C LEU A 79 -41.06 8.04 19.07
N LYS A 80 -41.48 9.08 18.29
CA LYS A 80 -42.61 9.96 18.66
C LYS A 80 -43.93 9.21 18.85
N GLU A 81 -44.05 8.02 18.22
CA GLU A 81 -45.23 7.15 18.41
C GLU A 81 -45.29 6.51 19.81
N LEU A 82 -44.13 6.33 20.45
CA LEU A 82 -44.00 5.65 21.75
C LEU A 82 -43.67 6.62 22.89
N VAL A 83 -42.97 7.70 22.60
CA VAL A 83 -42.42 8.64 23.59
C VAL A 83 -42.74 10.07 23.17
N LYS A 84 -43.25 10.86 24.13
CA LYS A 84 -43.51 12.28 23.90
C LYS A 84 -42.20 13.08 23.90
N ASN A 85 -41.87 13.73 22.76
CA ASN A 85 -40.66 14.51 22.57
C ASN A 85 -39.36 13.74 22.88
N PRO A 86 -39.07 12.62 22.16
CA PRO A 86 -37.89 11.84 22.44
C PRO A 86 -36.63 12.61 22.06
N ILE A 87 -35.64 12.60 22.95
CA ILE A 87 -34.28 13.08 22.69
C ILE A 87 -33.40 11.84 22.53
N VAL A 88 -33.05 11.53 21.28
CA VAL A 88 -32.31 10.33 20.90
C VAL A 88 -30.85 10.70 20.71
N THR A 89 -29.95 9.84 21.16
CA THR A 89 -28.52 9.89 20.85
C THR A 89 -28.11 8.56 20.23
N VAL A 90 -27.41 8.62 19.12
CA VAL A 90 -26.80 7.45 18.45
C VAL A 90 -25.31 7.66 18.40
N SER A 91 -24.54 6.75 18.99
CA SER A 91 -23.09 6.72 18.89
C SER A 91 -22.61 5.38 18.37
N VAL A 92 -21.56 5.39 17.55
CA VAL A 92 -20.92 4.16 17.08
C VAL A 92 -19.92 3.73 18.14
N ARG A 93 -20.12 2.54 18.68
CA ARG A 93 -19.26 1.94 19.68
C ARG A 93 -18.09 1.17 19.08
N ASP A 94 -18.38 0.33 18.09
CA ASP A 94 -17.40 -0.47 17.38
C ASP A 94 -17.60 -0.34 15.87
N PHE A 95 -16.51 -0.05 15.18
CA PHE A 95 -16.46 0.08 13.72
C PHE A 95 -16.01 -1.24 13.10
N THR A 96 -16.89 -1.94 12.42
CA THR A 96 -16.52 -3.23 11.79
C THR A 96 -16.17 -3.06 10.33
N ASN A 97 -16.66 -2.01 9.68
CA ASN A 97 -16.50 -1.77 8.25
C ASN A 97 -15.27 -0.93 7.86
N ASN A 98 -14.50 -0.44 8.81
CA ASN A 98 -13.29 0.35 8.53
C ASN A 98 -12.08 -0.54 8.21
N LYS A 99 -12.19 -1.36 7.17
CA LYS A 99 -11.15 -2.31 6.80
C LYS A 99 -10.46 -1.95 5.50
N VAL A 100 -9.15 -2.20 5.44
CA VAL A 100 -8.35 -2.18 4.22
C VAL A 100 -7.69 -3.54 4.04
N TYR A 101 -7.43 -3.89 2.80
CA TYR A 101 -6.91 -5.19 2.41
C TYR A 101 -5.51 -5.02 1.82
N ILE A 102 -4.50 -5.71 2.37
CA ILE A 102 -3.14 -5.70 1.85
C ILE A 102 -2.76 -7.09 1.36
N PHE A 103 -2.24 -7.18 0.15
CA PHE A 103 -1.88 -8.46 -0.47
C PHE A 103 -0.72 -8.31 -1.46
N GLY A 104 -0.16 -9.43 -1.95
CA GLY A 104 0.93 -9.49 -2.93
C GLY A 104 2.25 -10.02 -2.37
N GLY A 105 2.38 -10.16 -1.03
CA GLY A 105 3.52 -10.82 -0.39
C GLY A 105 4.78 -9.96 -0.26
N GLY A 106 4.80 -8.72 -0.75
CA GLY A 106 5.91 -7.79 -0.56
C GLY A 106 6.00 -7.22 0.86
N VAL A 107 4.85 -7.17 1.54
CA VAL A 107 4.69 -6.82 2.96
C VAL A 107 3.75 -7.81 3.63
N ALA A 108 3.54 -7.70 4.94
CA ALA A 108 2.58 -8.54 5.65
C ALA A 108 1.18 -8.38 5.05
N SER A 109 0.69 -9.44 4.40
CA SER A 109 -0.64 -9.47 3.81
C SER A 109 -1.69 -9.71 4.89
N GLY A 110 -2.85 -9.07 4.78
CA GLY A 110 -3.93 -9.19 5.76
C GLY A 110 -5.02 -8.16 5.60
N VAL A 111 -5.93 -8.18 6.57
CA VAL A 111 -7.00 -7.19 6.72
C VAL A 111 -6.65 -6.32 7.92
N TYR A 112 -6.68 -5.02 7.73
CA TYR A 112 -6.28 -4.03 8.75
C TYR A 112 -7.41 -3.05 9.01
N ASP A 113 -7.60 -2.70 10.29
CA ASP A 113 -8.64 -1.77 10.70
C ASP A 113 -8.14 -0.32 10.61
N LEU A 114 -8.94 0.55 9.99
CA LEU A 114 -8.70 1.99 9.95
C LEU A 114 -9.42 2.69 11.10
N ASN A 115 -8.79 2.77 12.27
CA ASN A 115 -9.40 3.43 13.45
C ASN A 115 -9.33 4.97 13.39
N ARG A 116 -8.62 5.52 12.40
CA ARG A 116 -8.44 6.95 12.17
C ARG A 116 -8.11 7.22 10.70
N ARG A 117 -8.22 8.47 10.28
CA ARG A 117 -7.70 8.90 8.96
C ARG A 117 -6.22 8.57 8.88
N THR A 118 -5.85 7.78 7.90
CA THR A 118 -4.51 7.22 7.76
C THR A 118 -4.07 7.37 6.31
N THR A 119 -2.81 7.71 6.09
CA THR A 119 -2.22 7.71 4.75
C THR A 119 -1.56 6.37 4.44
N LEU A 120 -1.21 6.15 3.16
CA LEU A 120 -0.51 4.94 2.72
C LEU A 120 0.81 4.76 3.49
N LEU A 121 1.56 5.85 3.66
CA LEU A 121 2.82 5.84 4.42
C LEU A 121 2.57 5.42 5.87
N GLN A 122 1.62 6.06 6.56
CA GLN A 122 1.30 5.77 7.96
C GLN A 122 0.83 4.32 8.15
N LEU A 123 -0.01 3.82 7.24
CA LEU A 123 -0.52 2.45 7.28
C LEU A 123 0.62 1.44 7.14
N LEU A 124 1.46 1.56 6.10
CA LEU A 124 2.55 0.62 5.87
C LEU A 124 3.64 0.70 6.95
N CYS A 125 3.94 1.88 7.49
CA CYS A 125 4.83 2.03 8.65
C CYS A 125 4.26 1.35 9.90
N SER A 126 2.94 1.42 10.14
CA SER A 126 2.32 0.76 11.29
C SER A 126 2.40 -0.76 11.20
N ILE A 127 2.31 -1.31 10.00
CA ILE A 127 2.41 -2.75 9.73
C ILE A 127 3.86 -3.23 9.81
N GLY A 128 4.79 -2.48 9.22
CA GLY A 128 6.23 -2.77 9.26
C GLY A 128 6.86 -2.49 10.61
N GLY A 129 6.38 -1.46 11.34
CA GLY A 129 6.82 -1.09 12.68
C GLY A 129 6.33 -2.05 13.77
N SER A 130 5.22 -2.76 13.53
CA SER A 130 4.71 -3.82 14.39
C SER A 130 5.45 -5.15 14.21
N GLY A 131 6.62 -5.16 13.60
CA GLY A 131 7.46 -6.33 13.34
C GLY A 131 7.91 -7.12 14.57
N GLY A 132 7.17 -7.05 15.65
CA GLY A 132 7.23 -7.89 16.84
C GLY A 132 6.35 -9.15 16.79
N GLY A 133 5.93 -9.62 15.62
CA GLY A 133 5.38 -10.96 15.45
C GLY A 133 6.54 -11.95 15.49
N GLU A 134 6.59 -12.78 16.55
CA GLU A 134 7.54 -13.88 16.67
C GLU A 134 7.63 -14.67 15.38
N GLY A 135 8.80 -14.65 14.72
CA GLY A 135 9.11 -15.51 13.57
C GLY A 135 9.37 -14.84 12.22
N LYS A 136 9.30 -13.50 12.06
CA LYS A 136 9.72 -12.83 10.82
C LYS A 136 11.03 -12.09 11.02
N THR A 137 12.09 -12.65 10.47
CA THR A 137 13.42 -12.06 10.43
C THR A 137 13.40 -10.72 9.69
N ALA A 138 14.17 -9.74 10.16
CA ALA A 138 14.39 -8.43 9.55
C ALA A 138 14.84 -8.48 8.07
N GLY A 139 15.04 -9.67 7.51
CA GLY A 139 15.40 -9.93 6.11
C GLY A 139 14.26 -9.79 5.08
N ASP A 140 13.01 -9.70 5.53
CA ASP A 140 11.86 -9.69 4.61
C ASP A 140 11.39 -8.29 4.18
N VAL A 141 11.89 -7.22 4.82
CA VAL A 141 11.49 -5.84 4.54
C VAL A 141 11.97 -5.34 3.16
N GLY A 142 12.98 -5.98 2.58
CA GLY A 142 13.51 -5.63 1.25
C GLY A 142 12.90 -6.40 0.07
N ALA A 143 11.78 -7.12 0.27
CA ALA A 143 11.18 -7.97 -0.76
C ALA A 143 10.11 -7.30 -1.62
N ALA A 144 9.65 -6.11 -1.24
CA ALA A 144 8.55 -5.42 -1.88
C ALA A 144 8.99 -4.75 -3.19
N ASP A 145 8.29 -5.06 -4.28
CA ASP A 145 8.41 -4.32 -5.54
C ASP A 145 7.48 -3.11 -5.53
N TYR A 146 7.96 -2.02 -4.95
CA TYR A 146 7.20 -0.77 -4.88
C TYR A 146 6.93 -0.14 -6.26
N LYS A 147 7.67 -0.50 -7.31
CA LYS A 147 7.42 0.00 -8.68
C LYS A 147 6.15 -0.59 -9.28
N GLN A 148 5.79 -1.82 -8.89
CA GLN A 148 4.60 -2.52 -9.35
C GLN A 148 3.43 -2.44 -8.35
N ALA A 149 3.62 -1.78 -7.21
CA ALA A 149 2.62 -1.64 -6.20
C ALA A 149 1.53 -0.63 -6.58
N TYR A 150 0.30 -0.87 -6.14
CA TYR A 150 -0.83 0.03 -6.39
C TYR A 150 -1.91 -0.06 -5.32
N VAL A 151 -2.73 0.99 -5.23
CA VAL A 151 -3.95 1.05 -4.40
C VAL A 151 -5.17 1.03 -5.32
N LEU A 152 -6.10 0.13 -5.02
CA LEU A 152 -7.42 0.04 -5.67
C LEU A 152 -8.49 0.61 -4.75
N ARG A 153 -9.34 1.49 -5.30
CA ARG A 153 -10.57 2.00 -4.67
C ARG A 153 -11.72 1.85 -5.64
N GLY A 154 -12.76 1.10 -5.26
CA GLY A 154 -13.90 0.85 -6.14
C GLY A 154 -13.50 0.25 -7.50
N GLY A 155 -12.49 -0.61 -7.54
CA GLY A 155 -11.98 -1.25 -8.76
C GLY A 155 -11.07 -0.36 -9.63
N LYS A 156 -10.81 0.89 -9.23
CA LYS A 156 -9.91 1.81 -9.95
C LYS A 156 -8.59 1.96 -9.20
N LYS A 157 -7.49 2.04 -9.93
CA LYS A 157 -6.19 2.37 -9.34
C LYS A 157 -6.13 3.87 -9.05
N ILE A 158 -6.07 4.22 -7.76
CA ILE A 158 -5.97 5.61 -7.29
C ILE A 158 -4.52 6.04 -7.06
N LYS A 159 -3.62 5.07 -6.87
CA LYS A 159 -2.19 5.27 -6.71
C LYS A 159 -1.45 4.09 -7.33
N GLU A 160 -0.42 4.38 -8.10
CA GLU A 160 0.51 3.40 -8.65
C GLU A 160 1.95 3.81 -8.32
N ASN A 161 2.86 2.84 -8.34
CA ASN A 161 4.29 3.05 -8.17
C ASN A 161 4.63 3.79 -6.85
N PHE A 162 4.82 3.02 -5.78
CA PHE A 162 5.17 3.55 -4.46
C PHE A 162 6.65 3.88 -4.29
N TYR A 163 7.47 3.74 -5.35
CA TYR A 163 8.93 3.89 -5.27
C TYR A 163 9.36 5.29 -4.80
N LYS A 164 8.70 6.34 -5.31
CA LYS A 164 8.98 7.73 -4.91
C LYS A 164 8.74 7.93 -3.41
N LEU A 165 7.63 7.42 -2.90
CA LEU A 165 7.25 7.57 -1.50
C LEU A 165 8.18 6.78 -0.57
N PHE A 166 8.40 5.48 -0.83
CA PHE A 166 9.08 4.59 0.11
C PHE A 166 10.60 4.49 -0.07
N ILE A 167 11.10 4.72 -1.28
CA ILE A 167 12.54 4.63 -1.59
C ILE A 167 13.18 6.01 -1.67
N ASN A 168 12.54 6.97 -2.35
CA ASN A 168 13.07 8.32 -2.46
C ASN A 168 12.66 9.24 -1.29
N GLY A 169 11.71 8.82 -0.44
CA GLY A 169 11.20 9.61 0.69
C GLY A 169 10.35 10.83 0.29
N ASP A 170 9.77 10.81 -0.90
CA ASP A 170 8.93 11.89 -1.39
C ASP A 170 7.53 11.83 -0.78
N ILE A 171 7.35 12.52 0.35
CA ILE A 171 6.08 12.56 1.10
C ILE A 171 4.96 13.23 0.28
N SER A 172 5.29 14.07 -0.71
CA SER A 172 4.26 14.69 -1.56
C SER A 172 3.50 13.67 -2.41
N ASP A 173 4.07 12.48 -2.58
CA ASP A 173 3.49 11.35 -3.34
C ASP A 173 2.59 10.44 -2.47
N ASP A 174 2.38 10.78 -1.19
CA ASP A 174 1.52 10.05 -0.25
C ASP A 174 0.03 10.28 -0.55
N VAL A 175 -0.80 9.28 -0.24
CA VAL A 175 -2.24 9.33 -0.47
C VAL A 175 -3.02 8.90 0.76
N ALA A 176 -4.19 9.50 0.97
CA ALA A 176 -5.11 9.08 2.01
C ALA A 176 -5.72 7.72 1.65
N ILE A 177 -5.74 6.82 2.62
CA ILE A 177 -6.37 5.51 2.53
C ILE A 177 -7.78 5.58 3.10
N GLU A 178 -8.73 4.96 2.40
CA GLU A 178 -10.13 4.89 2.78
C GLU A 178 -10.58 3.44 2.97
N THR A 179 -11.69 3.32 3.66
CA THR A 179 -12.34 2.02 3.89
C THR A 179 -12.64 1.31 2.57
N GLY A 180 -12.32 0.02 2.52
CA GLY A 180 -12.51 -0.80 1.33
C GLY A 180 -11.36 -0.73 0.33
N ASP A 181 -10.33 0.09 0.57
CA ASP A 181 -9.15 0.11 -0.28
C ASP A 181 -8.43 -1.24 -0.26
N ALA A 182 -7.96 -1.65 -1.43
CA ALA A 182 -7.15 -2.84 -1.59
C ALA A 182 -5.75 -2.43 -2.09
N ILE A 183 -4.73 -2.75 -1.29
CA ILE A 183 -3.34 -2.35 -1.51
C ILE A 183 -2.57 -3.58 -1.97
N PHE A 184 -2.11 -3.56 -3.21
CA PHE A 184 -1.28 -4.60 -3.78
C PHE A 184 0.19 -4.22 -3.72
N ILE A 185 1.00 -5.04 -3.08
CA ILE A 185 2.45 -4.87 -3.02
C ILE A 185 3.08 -6.21 -3.35
N PRO A 186 3.48 -6.43 -4.62
CA PRO A 186 4.08 -7.69 -5.01
C PRO A 186 5.47 -7.86 -4.40
N ARG A 187 5.87 -9.11 -4.25
CA ARG A 187 7.23 -9.49 -3.91
C ARG A 187 8.04 -9.64 -5.19
N PHE A 188 9.32 -9.25 -5.17
CA PHE A 188 10.22 -9.67 -6.22
C PHE A 188 10.27 -11.21 -6.28
N PRO A 189 10.09 -11.81 -7.45
CA PRO A 189 10.09 -13.26 -7.60
C PRO A 189 11.45 -13.87 -7.21
N ASP A 190 12.54 -13.14 -7.44
CA ASP A 190 13.90 -13.48 -7.03
C ASP A 190 14.64 -12.20 -6.60
N LYS A 191 15.24 -12.25 -5.40
CA LYS A 191 16.00 -11.13 -4.81
C LYS A 191 17.50 -11.22 -5.11
N ASN A 192 17.93 -12.23 -5.85
CA ASN A 192 19.33 -12.53 -6.04
C ASN A 192 19.79 -12.15 -7.45
N VAL A 193 21.08 -11.94 -7.55
CA VAL A 193 21.83 -11.94 -8.81
C VAL A 193 22.76 -13.13 -8.78
N TYR A 194 22.88 -13.81 -9.89
CA TYR A 194 23.69 -15.01 -10.03
C TYR A 194 24.94 -14.70 -10.86
N VAL A 195 26.14 -14.84 -10.29
CA VAL A 195 27.40 -14.64 -11.01
C VAL A 195 28.05 -15.99 -11.22
N VAL A 196 28.23 -16.36 -12.49
CA VAL A 196 28.73 -17.67 -12.91
C VAL A 196 29.77 -17.57 -14.01
N GLY A 197 30.55 -18.65 -14.17
CA GLY A 197 31.58 -18.76 -15.20
C GLY A 197 32.96 -18.34 -14.70
N ALA A 198 33.74 -17.66 -15.54
CA ALA A 198 35.16 -17.36 -15.28
C ALA A 198 35.38 -16.21 -14.31
N VAL A 199 34.80 -16.32 -13.12
CA VAL A 199 35.05 -15.45 -11.94
C VAL A 199 35.70 -16.26 -10.83
N ASN A 200 36.45 -15.60 -9.92
CA ASN A 200 37.22 -16.30 -8.89
C ASN A 200 36.35 -17.06 -7.89
N ALA A 201 35.15 -16.54 -7.57
CA ALA A 201 34.21 -17.14 -6.64
C ALA A 201 32.76 -17.05 -7.18
N PRO A 202 32.35 -17.94 -8.10
CA PRO A 202 30.96 -17.99 -8.58
C PRO A 202 30.00 -18.11 -7.40
N ARG A 203 28.97 -17.24 -7.36
CA ARG A 203 28.08 -17.17 -6.21
C ARG A 203 26.74 -16.50 -6.53
N VAL A 204 25.81 -16.71 -5.62
CA VAL A 204 24.55 -15.98 -5.55
C VAL A 204 24.77 -14.73 -4.67
N ILE A 205 24.38 -13.58 -5.17
CA ILE A 205 24.57 -12.29 -4.51
C ILE A 205 23.16 -11.69 -4.23
N PRO A 206 22.86 -11.31 -2.99
CA PRO A 206 21.63 -10.57 -2.70
C PRO A 206 21.61 -9.25 -3.48
N TYR A 207 20.55 -9.03 -4.27
CA TYR A 207 20.39 -7.80 -5.03
C TYR A 207 20.23 -6.60 -4.11
N ARG A 208 20.88 -5.49 -4.46
CA ARG A 208 20.71 -4.16 -3.87
C ARG A 208 20.26 -3.18 -4.95
N ASP A 209 19.40 -2.24 -4.62
CA ASP A 209 18.92 -1.26 -5.62
C ASP A 209 20.11 -0.44 -6.16
N GLY A 210 20.16 -0.32 -7.49
CA GLY A 210 21.28 0.33 -8.18
C GLY A 210 22.50 -0.58 -8.45
N MET A 211 22.48 -1.87 -8.03
CA MET A 211 23.58 -2.80 -8.25
C MET A 211 23.96 -2.92 -9.72
N THR A 212 25.25 -2.85 -9.98
CA THR A 212 25.81 -2.90 -11.34
C THR A 212 26.52 -4.24 -11.63
N VAL A 213 26.77 -4.50 -12.92
CA VAL A 213 27.52 -5.69 -13.36
C VAL A 213 28.92 -5.72 -12.77
N LEU A 214 29.61 -4.56 -12.73
CA LEU A 214 30.97 -4.50 -12.19
C LEU A 214 30.98 -4.83 -10.69
N GLU A 215 30.06 -4.29 -9.93
CA GLU A 215 29.92 -4.59 -8.49
C GLU A 215 29.70 -6.08 -8.23
N ALA A 216 28.79 -6.71 -9.01
CA ALA A 216 28.50 -8.12 -8.88
C ALA A 216 29.74 -8.99 -9.19
N ILE A 217 30.50 -8.63 -10.22
CA ILE A 217 31.73 -9.33 -10.58
C ILE A 217 32.81 -9.15 -9.49
N LEU A 218 32.95 -7.94 -8.93
CA LEU A 218 33.87 -7.68 -7.82
C LEU A 218 33.49 -8.47 -6.56
N GLU A 219 32.21 -8.54 -6.22
CA GLU A 219 31.73 -9.39 -5.11
C GLU A 219 31.98 -10.88 -5.34
N ALA A 220 31.99 -11.31 -6.61
CA ALA A 220 32.40 -12.66 -7.02
C ALA A 220 33.92 -12.86 -7.09
N GLY A 221 34.70 -11.94 -6.49
CA GLY A 221 36.16 -12.00 -6.41
C GLY A 221 36.88 -11.56 -7.70
N GLY A 222 36.16 -10.92 -8.63
CA GLY A 222 36.70 -10.48 -9.92
C GLY A 222 36.87 -11.61 -10.96
N PHE A 223 37.41 -11.25 -12.11
CA PHE A 223 37.65 -12.17 -13.21
C PHE A 223 38.83 -13.12 -12.93
N THR A 224 38.72 -14.35 -13.38
CA THR A 224 39.88 -15.26 -13.43
C THR A 224 40.86 -14.81 -14.53
N LYS A 225 42.10 -15.36 -14.50
CA LYS A 225 43.07 -15.13 -15.56
C LYS A 225 42.65 -15.71 -16.95
N PHE A 226 41.69 -16.60 -16.94
CA PHE A 226 41.15 -17.23 -18.15
C PHE A 226 39.88 -16.56 -18.67
N ALA A 227 39.37 -15.50 -18.01
CA ALA A 227 38.15 -14.86 -18.39
C ALA A 227 38.23 -14.08 -19.70
N SER A 228 37.29 -14.32 -20.58
CA SER A 228 37.01 -13.47 -21.74
C SER A 228 36.12 -12.31 -21.31
N GLN A 229 36.74 -11.23 -20.78
CA GLN A 229 36.01 -10.13 -20.13
C GLN A 229 34.98 -9.46 -21.04
N ASN A 230 35.28 -9.28 -22.36
CA ASN A 230 34.33 -8.70 -23.31
C ASN A 230 33.28 -9.73 -23.81
N SER A 231 33.35 -10.98 -23.34
CA SER A 231 32.29 -11.97 -23.55
C SER A 231 31.41 -12.15 -22.32
N THR A 232 31.35 -11.13 -21.46
CA THR A 232 30.42 -11.07 -20.32
C THR A 232 29.02 -10.76 -20.83
N THR A 233 28.04 -11.45 -20.27
CA THR A 233 26.64 -11.30 -20.69
C THR A 233 25.73 -11.30 -19.45
N VAL A 234 24.76 -10.41 -19.43
CA VAL A 234 23.66 -10.47 -18.46
C VAL A 234 22.46 -11.14 -19.13
N MET A 235 22.04 -12.27 -18.59
CA MET A 235 20.81 -12.94 -18.99
C MET A 235 19.69 -12.49 -18.05
N ARG A 236 18.62 -11.98 -18.61
CA ARG A 236 17.45 -11.44 -17.88
C ARG A 236 16.17 -12.07 -18.40
N LYS A 237 15.27 -12.40 -17.49
CA LYS A 237 13.92 -12.85 -17.84
C LYS A 237 12.94 -11.68 -17.72
N GLU A 238 12.33 -11.29 -18.84
CA GLU A 238 11.38 -10.16 -18.88
C GLU A 238 10.12 -10.59 -19.66
N GLY A 239 8.96 -10.52 -18.99
CA GLY A 239 7.69 -10.91 -19.61
C GLY A 239 7.64 -12.38 -20.11
N GLY A 240 8.37 -13.29 -19.44
CA GLY A 240 8.47 -14.70 -19.85
C GLY A 240 9.47 -14.96 -20.97
N LYS A 241 10.14 -13.94 -21.52
CA LYS A 241 11.20 -14.06 -22.53
C LYS A 241 12.58 -13.88 -21.90
N GLU A 242 13.56 -14.58 -22.43
CA GLU A 242 14.96 -14.41 -22.03
C GLU A 242 15.61 -13.35 -22.93
N ILE A 243 16.27 -12.38 -22.31
CA ILE A 243 16.97 -11.28 -22.96
C ILE A 243 18.46 -11.42 -22.62
N SER A 244 19.30 -11.37 -23.65
CA SER A 244 20.76 -11.39 -23.53
C SER A 244 21.29 -9.96 -23.72
N LEU A 245 21.97 -9.43 -22.69
CA LEU A 245 22.56 -8.10 -22.67
C LEU A 245 24.09 -8.24 -22.64
N PRO A 246 24.81 -8.02 -23.74
CA PRO A 246 26.25 -8.09 -23.76
C PRO A 246 26.87 -6.93 -22.95
N VAL A 247 28.04 -7.22 -22.34
CA VAL A 247 28.81 -6.28 -21.55
C VAL A 247 30.26 -6.36 -21.93
N MET A 248 30.83 -5.28 -22.45
CA MET A 248 32.26 -5.18 -22.77
C MET A 248 33.05 -4.81 -21.50
N ALA A 249 33.18 -5.80 -20.60
CA ALA A 249 33.73 -5.55 -19.27
C ALA A 249 35.22 -5.20 -19.28
N LYS A 250 35.97 -5.56 -20.29
CA LYS A 250 37.38 -5.14 -20.47
C LYS A 250 37.44 -3.62 -20.76
N ASP A 251 36.56 -3.13 -21.63
CA ASP A 251 36.51 -1.73 -22.02
C ASP A 251 36.03 -0.87 -20.82
N LEU A 252 35.07 -1.39 -20.05
CA LEU A 252 34.66 -0.78 -18.78
C LEU A 252 35.81 -0.60 -17.80
N ILE A 253 36.68 -1.64 -17.64
CA ILE A 253 37.73 -1.65 -16.61
C ILE A 253 38.99 -0.94 -17.07
N LYS A 254 39.40 -1.11 -18.33
CA LYS A 254 40.65 -0.57 -18.86
C LYS A 254 40.50 0.84 -19.42
N ASP A 255 39.40 1.09 -20.12
CA ASP A 255 39.19 2.34 -20.84
C ASP A 255 38.23 3.27 -20.10
N GLY A 256 37.63 2.81 -19.00
CA GLY A 256 36.69 3.60 -18.15
C GLY A 256 35.34 3.85 -18.83
N ASP A 257 34.94 2.99 -19.79
CA ASP A 257 33.65 3.12 -20.49
C ASP A 257 32.49 2.73 -19.56
N LEU A 258 32.03 3.67 -18.75
CA LEU A 258 30.94 3.49 -17.80
C LEU A 258 29.59 3.15 -18.48
N ALA A 259 29.43 3.37 -19.79
CA ALA A 259 28.22 2.97 -20.51
C ALA A 259 28.04 1.45 -20.56
N GLN A 260 29.14 0.70 -20.41
CA GLN A 260 29.11 -0.77 -20.31
C GLN A 260 28.68 -1.27 -18.93
N ASN A 261 28.72 -0.43 -17.88
CA ASN A 261 28.39 -0.82 -16.54
C ASN A 261 26.86 -0.84 -16.32
N ARG A 262 26.23 -1.90 -16.81
CA ARG A 262 24.77 -2.03 -16.78
C ARG A 262 24.24 -2.26 -15.39
N ASN A 263 23.09 -1.64 -15.08
CA ASN A 263 22.33 -1.91 -13.87
C ASN A 263 21.70 -3.31 -13.96
N LEU A 264 21.90 -4.07 -12.90
CA LEU A 264 21.29 -5.38 -12.70
C LEU A 264 19.86 -5.25 -12.15
N ARG A 265 19.11 -6.33 -12.26
CA ARG A 265 17.78 -6.52 -11.68
C ARG A 265 17.73 -7.84 -10.91
N PRO A 266 16.82 -7.99 -9.94
CA PRO A 266 16.58 -9.28 -9.30
C PRO A 266 16.32 -10.38 -10.34
N GLY A 267 16.96 -11.53 -10.17
CA GLY A 267 16.85 -12.66 -11.09
C GLY A 267 17.82 -12.65 -12.28
N ASP A 268 18.68 -11.63 -12.39
CA ASP A 268 19.69 -11.58 -13.46
C ASP A 268 20.82 -12.59 -13.24
N TYR A 269 21.29 -13.18 -14.34
CA TYR A 269 22.49 -14.00 -14.38
C TYR A 269 23.61 -13.25 -15.10
N VAL A 270 24.70 -12.98 -14.40
CA VAL A 270 25.95 -12.45 -14.97
C VAL A 270 26.83 -13.63 -15.34
N ILE A 271 26.99 -13.87 -16.63
CA ILE A 271 27.73 -15.01 -17.17
C ILE A 271 29.04 -14.50 -17.76
N VAL A 272 30.16 -14.96 -17.23
CA VAL A 272 31.50 -14.65 -17.74
C VAL A 272 32.03 -15.88 -18.47
N LYS A 273 32.27 -15.76 -19.78
CA LYS A 273 32.82 -16.87 -20.56
C LYS A 273 34.34 -17.01 -20.39
N GLU A 274 34.83 -18.21 -20.53
CA GLU A 274 36.28 -18.47 -20.67
C GLU A 274 36.77 -18.06 -22.04
N GLY A 275 38.02 -17.58 -22.09
CA GLY A 275 38.71 -17.33 -23.34
C GLY A 275 39.23 -18.63 -23.93
N ILE A 276 39.24 -18.74 -25.25
CA ILE A 276 39.91 -19.81 -25.99
C ILE A 276 41.38 -19.38 -26.07
N PHE A 277 42.24 -20.15 -25.49
CA PHE A 277 43.70 -19.97 -25.56
C PHE A 277 44.30 -20.86 -26.62
#